data_bc90eac2877975fb4060417719e8440e
#
_entry.id   bc90eac2877975fb4060417719e8440e
#
_cell.length_a   1.000
_cell.length_b   1.000
_cell.length_c   1.000
_cell.angle_alpha   90.00
_cell.angle_beta   90.00
_cell.angle_gamma   90.00
#
_symmetry.space_group_name_H-M   'P 1'
#
loop_
_entity.id
_entity.type
_entity.pdbx_description
1 polymer ?
#
loop_
_entity_poly.entity_id
_entity_poly.type
_entity_poly.pdbx_seq_one_letter_code
_entity_poly.pdbx_strand_id
1 'polypeptide(L)'
;MRAARTARPLASVLLALGVLAAGPATGQELPSFRLEMKNGRFEPTEIVVPANTRFKLVLHNAGTDAEEFESLELKKEKVLAPGASSFVVFAPLKPGRYRFFGEFHPDTAQGHIVAR
;
A
#
# COMPACT_ATOMS: atom_id res chain seq x y z
N MET A 1 -26.32 75.37 16.16
CA MET A 1 -25.10 74.76 15.57
C MET A 1 -25.13 73.29 15.81
N ARG A 2 -25.26 72.53 14.79
CA ARG A 2 -25.24 71.08 14.88
C ARG A 2 -23.88 70.60 14.49
N ALA A 3 -23.20 69.93 15.41
CA ALA A 3 -21.97 69.23 15.07
C ALA A 3 -22.29 68.03 14.19
N ALA A 4 -21.74 68.00 13.01
CA ALA A 4 -21.86 66.86 12.16
C ALA A 4 -21.04 65.71 12.79
N ARG A 5 -21.75 64.70 13.21
CA ARG A 5 -21.06 63.46 13.59
C ARG A 5 -20.66 62.74 12.33
N THR A 6 -19.41 62.83 12.00
CA THR A 6 -18.85 61.96 10.98
C THR A 6 -18.79 60.57 11.54
N ALA A 7 -19.67 59.74 11.06
CA ALA A 7 -19.53 58.29 11.34
C ALA A 7 -18.23 57.84 10.70
N ARG A 8 -17.32 57.44 11.53
CA ARG A 8 -16.14 56.72 11.06
C ARG A 8 -16.58 55.31 10.56
N PRO A 9 -16.30 54.97 9.33
CA PRO A 9 -16.50 53.61 8.94
C PRO A 9 -15.58 52.73 9.79
N LEU A 10 -16.18 51.83 10.51
CA LEU A 10 -15.47 50.69 11.11
C LEU A 10 -14.89 49.92 9.94
N ALA A 11 -13.60 50.10 9.72
CA ALA A 11 -12.89 49.21 8.83
C ALA A 11 -12.95 47.83 9.46
N SER A 12 -13.83 47.04 8.98
CA SER A 12 -13.82 45.61 9.27
C SER A 12 -12.55 45.06 8.69
N VAL A 13 -11.57 44.90 9.55
CA VAL A 13 -10.38 44.12 9.19
C VAL A 13 -10.91 42.69 9.10
N LEU A 14 -11.27 42.28 7.91
CA LEU A 14 -11.41 40.88 7.59
C LEU A 14 -10.03 40.28 7.72
N LEU A 15 -9.75 39.75 8.91
CA LEU A 15 -8.65 38.84 9.07
C LEU A 15 -9.02 37.62 8.21
N ALA A 16 -8.56 37.58 6.99
CA ALA A 16 -8.54 36.37 6.23
C ALA A 16 -7.62 35.43 7.00
N LEU A 17 -8.21 34.61 7.87
CA LEU A 17 -7.54 33.40 8.32
C LEU A 17 -7.32 32.60 7.04
N GLY A 18 -6.14 32.76 6.48
CA GLY A 18 -5.63 31.79 5.54
C GLY A 18 -5.61 30.48 6.31
N VAL A 19 -6.65 29.65 6.11
CA VAL A 19 -6.53 28.26 6.44
C VAL A 19 -5.39 27.77 5.56
N LEU A 20 -4.19 27.75 6.12
CA LEU A 20 -3.20 26.84 5.62
C LEU A 20 -3.86 25.47 5.74
N ALA A 21 -4.46 25.02 4.64
CA ALA A 21 -4.67 23.61 4.47
C ALA A 21 -3.28 23.01 4.54
N ALA A 22 -2.88 22.62 5.74
CA ALA A 22 -1.85 21.65 5.88
C ALA A 22 -2.36 20.49 5.01
N GLY A 23 -1.81 20.35 3.81
CA GLY A 23 -1.99 19.15 3.03
C GLY A 23 -1.80 18.00 3.99
N PRO A 24 -2.57 16.91 3.90
CA PRO A 24 -2.53 15.86 4.87
C PRO A 24 -1.07 15.58 5.17
N ALA A 25 -0.69 15.65 6.44
CA ALA A 25 0.59 15.17 6.91
C ALA A 25 0.56 13.67 6.69
N THR A 26 0.81 13.31 5.48
CA THR A 26 0.56 12.02 4.98
C THR A 26 1.78 11.20 5.17
N GLY A 27 1.62 10.24 6.07
CA GLY A 27 2.13 8.97 5.67
C GLY A 27 1.45 8.62 4.33
N GLN A 28 2.16 8.74 3.24
CA GLN A 28 1.66 8.23 1.97
C GLN A 28 1.34 6.76 2.17
N GLU A 29 0.12 6.37 1.84
CA GLU A 29 -0.20 4.95 1.77
C GLU A 29 0.77 4.30 0.80
N LEU A 30 1.32 3.16 1.22
CA LEU A 30 2.17 2.38 0.35
C LEU A 30 1.36 1.90 -0.86
N PRO A 31 1.93 1.93 -2.06
CA PRO A 31 1.35 1.19 -3.17
C PRO A 31 1.08 -0.24 -2.73
N SER A 32 -0.13 -0.72 -2.97
CA SER A 32 -0.56 -2.04 -2.53
C SER A 32 -0.94 -2.90 -3.72
N PHE A 33 -0.51 -4.14 -3.65
CA PHE A 33 -0.77 -5.16 -4.67
C PHE A 33 -1.40 -6.37 -3.98
N ARG A 34 -2.15 -7.16 -4.71
CA ARG A 34 -2.86 -8.31 -4.15
C ARG A 34 -2.35 -9.60 -4.75
N LEU A 35 -2.22 -10.61 -3.90
CA LEU A 35 -1.97 -11.98 -4.28
C LEU A 35 -3.02 -12.86 -3.60
N GLU A 36 -3.75 -13.62 -4.39
CA GLU A 36 -4.66 -14.62 -3.90
C GLU A 36 -4.01 -16.00 -3.96
N MET A 37 -4.21 -16.75 -2.90
CA MET A 37 -3.70 -18.11 -2.74
C MET A 37 -4.88 -19.04 -2.64
N LYS A 38 -4.92 -20.09 -3.45
CA LYS A 38 -6.04 -21.05 -3.43
C LYS A 38 -5.60 -22.38 -4.00
N ASN A 39 -5.85 -23.44 -3.23
CA ASN A 39 -5.64 -24.82 -3.68
C ASN A 39 -4.23 -25.06 -4.28
N GLY A 40 -3.22 -24.52 -3.61
CA GLY A 40 -1.82 -24.66 -4.05
C GLY A 40 -1.45 -23.86 -5.28
N ARG A 41 -2.21 -22.80 -5.60
CA ARG A 41 -1.95 -21.90 -6.72
C ARG A 41 -2.00 -20.45 -6.28
N PHE A 42 -1.26 -19.62 -6.99
CA PHE A 42 -1.22 -18.17 -6.78
C PHE A 42 -1.80 -17.44 -7.98
N GLU A 43 -2.57 -16.38 -7.69
CA GLU A 43 -3.16 -15.52 -8.70
C GLU A 43 -3.05 -14.04 -8.29
N PRO A 44 -2.45 -13.17 -9.09
CA PRO A 44 -1.76 -13.45 -10.35
C PRO A 44 -0.38 -14.11 -10.13
N THR A 45 0.17 -14.73 -11.15
CA THR A 45 1.52 -15.32 -11.09
C THR A 45 2.62 -14.30 -11.34
N GLU A 46 2.28 -13.14 -11.85
CA GLU A 46 3.21 -12.03 -12.05
C GLU A 46 2.62 -10.75 -11.46
N ILE A 47 3.37 -10.13 -10.56
CA ILE A 47 2.97 -8.90 -9.89
C ILE A 47 3.96 -7.82 -10.28
N VAL A 48 3.50 -6.84 -11.07
CA VAL A 48 4.32 -5.71 -11.49
C VAL A 48 4.23 -4.60 -10.43
N VAL A 49 5.37 -4.19 -9.93
CA VAL A 49 5.49 -3.15 -8.91
C VAL A 49 6.45 -2.05 -9.38
N PRO A 50 6.30 -0.81 -8.89
CA PRO A 50 7.26 0.24 -9.20
C PRO A 50 8.63 -0.09 -8.58
N ALA A 51 9.67 -0.02 -9.40
CA ALA A 51 11.04 -0.18 -8.91
C ALA A 51 11.42 0.96 -7.95
N ASN A 52 12.37 0.69 -7.07
CA ASN A 52 12.90 1.66 -6.13
C ASN A 52 11.84 2.33 -5.25
N THR A 53 10.74 1.65 -5.01
CA THR A 53 9.59 2.15 -4.26
C THR A 53 9.16 1.11 -3.24
N ARG A 54 9.04 1.51 -2.00
CA ARG A 54 8.48 0.66 -0.94
C ARG A 54 7.02 0.33 -1.26
N PHE A 55 6.60 -0.91 -1.05
CA PHE A 55 5.25 -1.35 -1.37
C PHE A 55 4.76 -2.44 -0.40
N LYS A 56 3.47 -2.68 -0.45
CA LYS A 56 2.80 -3.70 0.34
C LYS A 56 2.15 -4.74 -0.58
N LEU A 57 2.38 -6.00 -0.28
CA LEU A 57 1.69 -7.12 -0.91
C LEU A 57 0.65 -7.65 0.06
N VAL A 58 -0.62 -7.53 -0.30
CA VAL A 58 -1.74 -8.08 0.46
C VAL A 58 -1.99 -9.50 0.01
N LEU A 59 -1.99 -10.41 0.98
CA LEU A 59 -2.18 -11.84 0.76
C LEU A 59 -3.55 -12.27 1.26
N HIS A 60 -4.25 -13.09 0.50
CA HIS A 60 -5.50 -13.69 0.91
C HIS A 60 -5.52 -15.18 0.53
N ASN A 61 -5.79 -16.04 1.51
CA ASN A 61 -5.98 -17.45 1.27
C ASN A 61 -7.48 -17.76 1.08
N ALA A 62 -7.89 -17.91 -0.17
CA ALA A 62 -9.29 -18.21 -0.52
C ALA A 62 -9.58 -19.70 -0.57
N GLY A 63 -8.62 -20.55 -0.23
CA GLY A 63 -8.75 -21.99 -0.25
C GLY A 63 -9.16 -22.59 1.09
N THR A 64 -9.16 -23.91 1.15
CA THR A 64 -9.56 -24.70 2.32
C THR A 64 -8.37 -25.25 3.10
N ASP A 65 -7.16 -25.14 2.57
CA ASP A 65 -5.91 -25.56 3.20
C ASP A 65 -5.05 -24.36 3.54
N ALA A 66 -4.12 -24.55 4.48
CA ALA A 66 -3.10 -23.53 4.74
C ALA A 66 -2.23 -23.32 3.50
N GLU A 67 -1.82 -22.08 3.27
CA GLU A 67 -0.92 -21.68 2.19
C GLU A 67 0.24 -20.88 2.75
N GLU A 68 1.35 -20.90 2.03
CA GLU A 68 2.54 -20.13 2.39
C GLU A 68 2.99 -19.29 1.20
N PHE A 69 3.40 -18.06 1.49
CA PHE A 69 4.13 -17.20 0.57
C PHE A 69 5.59 -17.14 1.03
N GLU A 70 6.52 -17.40 0.12
CA GLU A 70 7.94 -17.31 0.42
C GLU A 70 8.74 -16.75 -0.76
N SER A 71 9.66 -15.84 -0.46
CA SER A 71 10.70 -15.40 -1.38
C SER A 71 12.04 -15.52 -0.68
N LEU A 72 12.88 -16.45 -1.14
CA LEU A 72 14.19 -16.68 -0.55
C LEU A 72 15.11 -15.48 -0.76
N GLU A 73 15.17 -14.96 -1.96
CA GLU A 73 16.05 -13.82 -2.26
C GLU A 73 15.64 -12.53 -1.56
N LEU A 74 14.33 -12.33 -1.31
CA LEU A 74 13.82 -11.16 -0.60
C LEU A 74 13.70 -11.40 0.91
N LYS A 75 13.94 -12.62 1.36
CA LYS A 75 13.85 -13.04 2.77
C LYS A 75 12.50 -12.70 3.39
N LYS A 76 11.43 -13.03 2.68
CA LYS A 76 10.05 -12.86 3.12
C LYS A 76 9.34 -14.20 3.17
N GLU A 77 8.54 -14.38 4.22
CA GLU A 77 7.77 -15.58 4.44
C GLU A 77 6.49 -15.23 5.21
N LYS A 78 5.38 -15.85 4.83
CA LYS A 78 4.11 -15.69 5.51
C LYS A 78 3.24 -16.92 5.31
N VAL A 79 2.75 -17.49 6.40
CA VAL A 79 1.79 -18.61 6.38
C VAL A 79 0.41 -18.06 6.68
N LEU A 80 -0.58 -18.46 5.90
CA LEU A 80 -1.99 -18.08 6.08
C LEU A 80 -2.85 -19.32 6.25
N ALA A 81 -3.66 -19.32 7.31
CA ALA A 81 -4.74 -20.29 7.48
C ALA A 81 -5.81 -20.09 6.39
N PRO A 82 -6.65 -21.12 6.14
CA PRO A 82 -7.79 -20.97 5.22
C PRO A 82 -8.65 -19.75 5.54
N GLY A 83 -8.97 -18.94 4.53
CA GLY A 83 -9.77 -17.73 4.67
C GLY A 83 -9.04 -16.52 5.27
N ALA A 84 -7.80 -16.66 5.71
CA ALA A 84 -7.05 -15.59 6.33
C ALA A 84 -6.50 -14.61 5.31
N SER A 85 -6.39 -13.36 5.74
CA SER A 85 -5.70 -12.29 5.01
C SER A 85 -4.55 -11.75 5.85
N SER A 86 -3.48 -11.34 5.18
CA SER A 86 -2.33 -10.72 5.80
C SER A 86 -1.61 -9.86 4.77
N PHE A 87 -0.47 -9.32 5.12
CA PHE A 87 0.34 -8.55 4.18
C PHE A 87 1.83 -8.68 4.49
N VAL A 88 2.62 -8.37 3.48
CA VAL A 88 4.09 -8.28 3.58
C VAL A 88 4.51 -6.92 3.02
N VAL A 89 5.36 -6.21 3.74
CA VAL A 89 5.93 -4.95 3.28
C VAL A 89 7.32 -5.21 2.73
N PHE A 90 7.58 -4.68 1.55
CA PHE A 90 8.88 -4.80 0.87
C PHE A 90 9.60 -3.45 0.86
N ALA A 91 10.88 -3.47 1.18
CA ALA A 91 11.77 -2.35 0.91
C ALA A 91 11.86 -2.11 -0.61
N PRO A 92 12.29 -0.89 -1.05
CA PRO A 92 12.49 -0.63 -2.46
C PRO A 92 13.33 -1.70 -3.15
N LEU A 93 12.82 -2.23 -4.26
CA LEU A 93 13.51 -3.24 -5.07
C LEU A 93 14.17 -2.57 -6.27
N LYS A 94 15.38 -2.99 -6.58
CA LYS A 94 15.99 -2.64 -7.87
C LYS A 94 15.17 -3.24 -9.02
N PRO A 95 15.17 -2.64 -10.21
CA PRO A 95 14.56 -3.26 -11.37
C PRO A 95 15.01 -4.70 -11.52
N GLY A 96 14.06 -5.59 -11.70
CA GLY A 96 14.37 -7.02 -11.81
C GLY A 96 13.15 -7.90 -11.60
N ARG A 97 13.41 -9.19 -11.64
CA ARG A 97 12.43 -10.25 -11.50
C ARG A 97 12.77 -11.10 -10.28
N TYR A 98 11.84 -11.19 -9.35
CA TYR A 98 12.04 -11.82 -8.05
C TYR A 98 11.05 -12.95 -7.86
N ARG A 99 11.55 -14.16 -7.70
CA ARG A 99 10.71 -15.34 -7.54
C ARG A 99 10.05 -15.41 -6.17
N PHE A 100 8.79 -15.84 -6.13
CA PHE A 100 8.15 -16.32 -4.93
C PHE A 100 7.48 -17.68 -5.18
N PHE A 101 7.24 -18.42 -4.13
CA PHE A 101 6.59 -19.74 -4.19
C PHE A 101 5.88 -20.04 -2.88
N GLY A 102 5.12 -21.13 -2.86
CA GLY A 102 4.51 -21.67 -1.65
C GLY A 102 5.13 -23.01 -1.30
N GLU A 103 5.75 -23.12 -0.14
CA GLU A 103 6.45 -24.33 0.28
C GLU A 103 5.52 -25.54 0.42
N PHE A 104 4.25 -25.30 0.72
CA PHE A 104 3.27 -26.39 0.85
C PHE A 104 2.85 -27.00 -0.49
N HIS A 105 3.01 -26.27 -1.57
CA HIS A 105 2.70 -26.70 -2.93
C HIS A 105 3.74 -26.14 -3.91
N PRO A 106 5.02 -26.52 -3.78
CA PRO A 106 6.11 -25.84 -4.51
C PRO A 106 6.05 -26.02 -6.03
N ASP A 107 5.39 -27.06 -6.51
CA ASP A 107 5.30 -27.33 -7.95
C ASP A 107 4.24 -26.47 -8.66
N THR A 108 3.25 -25.98 -7.93
CA THR A 108 2.11 -25.25 -8.50
C THR A 108 2.01 -23.82 -7.99
N ALA A 109 2.33 -23.59 -6.72
CA ALA A 109 2.31 -22.26 -6.11
C ALA A 109 3.61 -21.52 -6.42
N GLN A 110 3.65 -20.82 -7.56
CA GLN A 110 4.81 -20.10 -8.05
C GLN A 110 4.43 -18.79 -8.70
N GLY A 111 5.32 -17.82 -8.61
CA GLY A 111 5.16 -16.54 -9.29
C GLY A 111 6.40 -15.66 -9.19
N HIS A 112 6.27 -14.45 -9.72
CA HIS A 112 7.34 -13.46 -9.71
C HIS A 112 6.79 -12.07 -9.39
N ILE A 113 7.56 -11.32 -8.64
CA ILE A 113 7.42 -9.87 -8.54
C ILE A 113 8.34 -9.29 -9.62
N VAL A 114 7.81 -8.40 -10.45
CA VAL A 114 8.57 -7.69 -11.48
C VAL A 114 8.63 -6.22 -11.11
N ALA A 115 9.81 -5.75 -10.74
CA ALA A 115 10.04 -4.33 -10.43
C ALA A 115 10.54 -3.59 -11.69
N ARG A 116 9.81 -2.57 -12.09
CA ARG A 116 10.15 -1.79 -13.28
C ARG A 116 9.62 -0.37 -13.25
#